data_ca7d5beba64517ed39cd4e1b596f0ca8
#
_entry.id   ca7d5beba64517ed39cd4e1b596f0ca8
#
_cell.length_a   1.000
_cell.length_b   1.000
_cell.length_c   1.000
_cell.angle_alpha   90.00
_cell.angle_beta   90.00
_cell.angle_gamma   90.00
#
_symmetry.space_group_name_H-M   'P 1'
#
loop_
_entity.id
_entity.type
_entity.pdbx_description
1 polymer ?
#
loop_
_entity_poly.entity_id
_entity_poly.type
_entity_poly.pdbx_seq_one_letter_code
_entity_poly.pdbx_strand_id
1 'polypeptide(L)'
;MRSALTEHEVQRFFEKVTSYFENQEIEALAQGQQERSLTKNQIGPALQDFVTKLGISQIVVRYDGDNSVRPLLKHGMTFLPDAQASLGAQKILAIEVKILRDSDPSGSLSKAIGQTLMYRALGFEMALGLIFDNRSKKHSGLEDPLSTLDQKENRVKFILFNAS
;
A
#
# COMPACT_ATOMS: atom_id res chain seq x y z
N MET A 1 -6.70 -21.88 17.19
CA MET A 1 -6.05 -21.16 16.08
C MET A 1 -6.95 -19.99 15.68
N ARG A 2 -6.40 -18.80 15.66
CA ARG A 2 -7.18 -17.60 15.35
C ARG A 2 -7.43 -17.51 13.85
N SER A 3 -8.68 -17.32 13.43
CA SER A 3 -9.06 -17.32 12.00
C SER A 3 -9.27 -15.93 11.41
N ALA A 4 -9.49 -14.90 12.25
CA ALA A 4 -9.72 -13.53 11.81
C ALA A 4 -9.43 -12.50 12.93
N LEU A 5 -9.15 -11.27 12.54
CA LEU A 5 -9.14 -10.10 13.41
C LEU A 5 -10.58 -9.63 13.66
N THR A 6 -10.85 -9.17 14.87
CA THR A 6 -12.11 -8.47 15.17
C THR A 6 -12.12 -7.07 14.54
N GLU A 7 -13.28 -6.44 14.43
CA GLU A 7 -13.41 -5.08 13.89
C GLU A 7 -12.52 -4.06 14.64
N HIS A 8 -12.48 -4.15 15.97
CA HIS A 8 -11.61 -3.29 16.79
C HIS A 8 -10.13 -3.50 16.48
N GLU A 9 -9.70 -4.74 16.25
CA GLU A 9 -8.32 -5.05 15.91
C GLU A 9 -7.96 -4.64 14.51
N VAL A 10 -8.89 -4.76 13.56
CA VAL A 10 -8.74 -4.24 12.20
C VAL A 10 -8.54 -2.72 12.25
N GLN A 11 -9.33 -2.01 13.03
CA GLN A 11 -9.18 -0.56 13.20
C GLN A 11 -7.82 -0.20 13.82
N ARG A 12 -7.41 -0.90 14.87
CA ARG A 12 -6.08 -0.69 15.48
C ARG A 12 -4.93 -1.04 14.53
N PHE A 13 -5.10 -2.08 13.72
CA PHE A 13 -4.10 -2.44 12.69
C PHE A 13 -3.96 -1.31 11.68
N PHE A 14 -5.08 -0.76 11.20
CA PHE A 14 -5.07 0.36 10.26
C PHE A 14 -4.35 1.58 10.80
N GLU A 15 -4.66 2.00 12.02
CA GLU A 15 -4.00 3.13 12.68
C GLU A 15 -2.49 2.92 12.84
N LYS A 16 -2.09 1.73 13.26
CA LYS A 16 -0.69 1.39 13.46
C LYS A 16 0.09 1.26 12.16
N VAL A 17 -0.46 0.60 11.13
CA VAL A 17 0.24 0.44 9.84
C VAL A 17 0.36 1.78 9.12
N THR A 18 -0.66 2.63 9.19
CA THR A 18 -0.61 3.99 8.64
C THR A 18 0.51 4.79 9.29
N SER A 19 0.53 4.85 10.63
CA SER A 19 1.58 5.54 11.38
C SER A 19 2.97 4.95 11.10
N TYR A 20 3.08 3.64 10.99
CA TYR A 20 4.33 2.97 10.67
C TYR A 20 4.91 3.44 9.33
N PHE A 21 4.10 3.44 8.27
CA PHE A 21 4.56 3.86 6.94
C PHE A 21 4.78 5.37 6.85
N GLU A 22 3.98 6.19 7.52
CA GLU A 22 4.19 7.65 7.59
C GLU A 22 5.54 8.01 8.23
N ASN A 23 6.06 7.19 9.13
CA ASN A 23 7.32 7.39 9.83
C ASN A 23 8.51 6.62 9.23
N GLN A 24 8.31 5.87 8.14
CA GLN A 24 9.41 5.20 7.47
C GLN A 24 10.20 6.17 6.58
N GLU A 25 11.51 6.14 6.75
CA GLU A 25 12.44 6.73 5.79
C GLU A 25 12.68 5.72 4.66
N ILE A 26 11.78 5.70 3.70
CA ILE A 26 11.99 4.92 2.49
C ILE A 26 12.79 5.79 1.55
N GLU A 27 14.02 5.39 1.29
CA GLU A 27 14.95 6.17 0.48
C GLU A 27 14.40 6.40 -0.91
N ALA A 28 14.46 7.66 -1.30
CA ALA A 28 14.12 8.09 -2.62
C ALA A 28 14.97 7.38 -3.66
N LEU A 29 14.32 7.00 -4.68
CA LEU A 29 14.79 6.10 -5.70
C LEU A 29 15.77 6.79 -6.63
N ALA A 30 16.87 6.12 -6.92
CA ALA A 30 17.68 6.47 -8.07
C ALA A 30 16.82 6.55 -9.33
N GLN A 31 17.15 7.46 -10.24
CA GLN A 31 16.46 7.53 -11.53
C GLN A 31 16.44 6.16 -12.19
N GLY A 32 15.24 5.71 -12.59
CA GLY A 32 15.04 4.43 -13.26
C GLY A 32 14.67 3.25 -12.35
N GLN A 33 14.57 3.42 -11.03
CA GLN A 33 14.09 2.35 -10.16
C GLN A 33 12.64 2.01 -10.50
N GLN A 34 12.34 0.72 -10.58
CA GLN A 34 11.00 0.22 -10.86
C GLN A 34 10.22 0.04 -9.55
N GLU A 35 8.90 0.21 -9.60
CA GLU A 35 7.98 -0.03 -8.48
C GLU A 35 8.17 -1.42 -7.88
N ARG A 36 8.34 -2.43 -8.73
CA ARG A 36 8.62 -3.82 -8.30
C ARG A 36 9.88 -3.94 -7.45
N SER A 37 10.96 -3.28 -7.83
CA SER A 37 12.21 -3.28 -7.07
C SER A 37 12.06 -2.60 -5.71
N LEU A 38 11.32 -1.47 -5.69
CA LEU A 38 11.00 -0.77 -4.45
C LEU A 38 10.16 -1.65 -3.51
N THR A 39 9.14 -2.29 -4.05
CA THR A 39 8.28 -3.19 -3.29
C THR A 39 9.06 -4.36 -2.71
N LYS A 40 9.87 -5.03 -3.55
CA LYS A 40 10.67 -6.18 -3.13
C LYS A 40 11.70 -5.84 -2.06
N ASN A 41 12.39 -4.72 -2.22
CA ASN A 41 13.57 -4.41 -1.41
C ASN A 41 13.27 -3.54 -0.18
N GLN A 42 12.17 -2.81 -0.16
CA GLN A 42 11.84 -1.86 0.91
C GLN A 42 10.43 -2.03 1.47
N ILE A 43 9.39 -1.94 0.63
CA ILE A 43 8.00 -1.94 1.10
C ILE A 43 7.59 -3.30 1.68
N GLY A 44 7.87 -4.38 0.96
CA GLY A 44 7.54 -5.74 1.41
C GLY A 44 8.27 -6.11 2.72
N PRO A 45 9.60 -5.92 2.81
CA PRO A 45 10.33 -6.11 4.06
C PRO A 45 9.83 -5.24 5.21
N ALA A 46 9.47 -3.97 4.95
CA ALA A 46 8.91 -3.07 5.96
C ALA A 46 7.56 -3.58 6.48
N LEU A 47 6.69 -4.04 5.60
CA LEU A 47 5.40 -4.63 5.99
C LEU A 47 5.61 -5.91 6.82
N GLN A 48 6.56 -6.76 6.43
CA GLN A 48 6.90 -7.96 7.17
C GLN A 48 7.43 -7.63 8.57
N ASP A 49 8.30 -6.63 8.70
CA ASP A 49 8.81 -6.16 9.99
C ASP A 49 7.69 -5.63 10.88
N PHE A 50 6.80 -4.81 10.31
CA PHE A 50 5.62 -4.30 11.01
C PHE A 50 4.76 -5.43 11.57
N VAL A 51 4.40 -6.41 10.75
CA VAL A 51 3.56 -7.55 11.14
C VAL A 51 4.25 -8.40 12.20
N THR A 52 5.54 -8.60 12.08
CA THR A 52 6.34 -9.33 13.09
C THR A 52 6.31 -8.62 14.43
N LYS A 53 6.45 -7.31 14.46
CA LYS A 53 6.39 -6.49 15.67
C LYS A 53 5.01 -6.48 16.33
N LEU A 54 3.94 -6.68 15.57
CA LEU A 54 2.60 -6.84 16.13
C LEU A 54 2.43 -8.12 16.94
N GLY A 55 3.27 -9.12 16.73
CA GLY A 55 3.24 -10.39 17.44
C GLY A 55 2.08 -11.32 17.05
N ILE A 56 1.42 -11.09 15.91
CA ILE A 56 0.37 -11.98 15.39
C ILE A 56 0.99 -12.89 14.34
N SER A 57 1.51 -14.01 14.76
CA SER A 57 2.31 -14.95 13.95
C SER A 57 1.55 -15.56 12.76
N GLN A 58 0.23 -15.56 12.79
CA GLN A 58 -0.61 -16.14 11.73
C GLN A 58 -0.88 -15.18 10.56
N ILE A 59 -0.53 -13.91 10.69
CA ILE A 59 -0.64 -12.97 9.57
C ILE A 59 0.44 -13.29 8.55
N VAL A 60 0.01 -13.54 7.32
CA VAL A 60 0.88 -13.84 6.18
C VAL A 60 1.03 -12.60 5.32
N VAL A 61 2.28 -12.19 5.10
CA VAL A 61 2.64 -11.09 4.21
C VAL A 61 3.10 -11.66 2.86
N ARG A 62 2.60 -11.09 1.77
CA ARG A 62 3.03 -11.38 0.40
C ARG A 62 3.24 -10.07 -0.35
N TYR A 63 4.25 -10.03 -1.22
CA TYR A 63 4.55 -8.82 -2.00
C TYR A 63 5.18 -9.15 -3.34
N ASP A 64 5.04 -8.25 -4.30
CA ASP A 64 5.60 -8.40 -5.63
C ASP A 64 7.13 -8.46 -5.57
N GLY A 65 7.70 -9.30 -6.42
CA GLY A 65 9.13 -9.55 -6.48
C GLY A 65 9.58 -10.86 -5.84
N ASP A 66 8.74 -11.51 -5.01
CA ASP A 66 8.99 -12.84 -4.45
C ASP A 66 8.06 -13.93 -5.02
N ASN A 67 7.22 -13.56 -6.00
CA ASN A 67 6.21 -14.42 -6.64
C ASN A 67 5.15 -14.99 -5.67
N SER A 68 4.99 -14.41 -4.51
CA SER A 68 4.08 -14.89 -3.48
C SER A 68 2.70 -14.23 -3.50
N VAL A 69 2.57 -13.08 -4.17
CA VAL A 69 1.32 -12.34 -4.25
C VAL A 69 0.31 -13.11 -5.10
N ARG A 70 -0.89 -13.27 -4.55
CA ARG A 70 -1.98 -13.96 -5.25
C ARG A 70 -2.87 -12.96 -5.98
N PRO A 71 -3.09 -13.15 -7.28
CA PRO A 71 -4.02 -12.31 -8.02
C PRO A 71 -5.44 -12.49 -7.51
N LEU A 72 -6.20 -11.42 -7.52
CA LEU A 72 -7.63 -11.40 -7.26
C LEU A 72 -8.37 -11.39 -8.59
N LEU A 73 -9.02 -12.49 -8.91
CA LEU A 73 -9.84 -12.59 -10.11
C LEU A 73 -11.29 -12.26 -9.75
N LYS A 74 -11.85 -11.22 -10.34
CA LYS A 74 -13.25 -10.85 -10.17
C LYS A 74 -13.81 -10.27 -11.46
N HIS A 75 -14.96 -10.78 -11.88
CA HIS A 75 -15.63 -10.34 -13.10
C HIS A 75 -14.73 -10.40 -14.36
N GLY A 76 -13.89 -11.42 -14.47
CA GLY A 76 -12.94 -11.56 -15.58
C GLY A 76 -11.75 -10.61 -15.57
N MET A 77 -11.60 -9.80 -14.52
CA MET A 77 -10.47 -8.88 -14.33
C MET A 77 -9.56 -9.39 -13.22
N THR A 78 -8.26 -9.23 -13.44
CA THR A 78 -7.23 -9.60 -12.45
C THR A 78 -6.71 -8.35 -11.76
N PHE A 79 -6.76 -8.35 -10.43
CA PHE A 79 -6.20 -7.30 -9.58
C PHE A 79 -5.06 -7.90 -8.76
N LEU A 80 -3.93 -7.21 -8.74
CA LEU A 80 -2.73 -7.68 -8.05
C LEU A 80 -2.15 -6.52 -7.21
N PRO A 81 -2.37 -6.54 -5.89
CA PRO A 81 -1.69 -5.58 -5.01
C PRO A 81 -0.18 -5.76 -5.06
N ASP A 82 0.57 -4.67 -4.91
CA ASP A 82 2.03 -4.75 -4.80
C ASP A 82 2.46 -5.47 -3.52
N ALA A 83 1.74 -5.25 -2.42
CA ALA A 83 1.91 -5.99 -1.19
C ALA A 83 0.56 -6.24 -0.50
N GLN A 84 0.48 -7.30 0.29
CA GLN A 84 -0.74 -7.65 1.02
C GLN A 84 -0.44 -8.39 2.31
N ALA A 85 -1.37 -8.28 3.27
CA ALA A 85 -1.39 -9.07 4.49
C ALA A 85 -2.75 -9.76 4.65
N SER A 86 -2.73 -11.00 5.10
CA SER A 86 -3.94 -11.79 5.31
C SER A 86 -3.83 -12.66 6.56
N LEU A 87 -4.98 -12.99 7.15
CA LEU A 87 -5.10 -13.94 8.26
C LEU A 87 -6.17 -14.98 7.89
N GLY A 88 -5.73 -16.18 7.55
CA GLY A 88 -6.62 -17.18 6.98
C GLY A 88 -7.28 -16.68 5.69
N ALA A 89 -8.61 -16.68 5.65
CA ALA A 89 -9.39 -16.16 4.53
C ALA A 89 -9.61 -14.63 4.58
N GLN A 90 -9.31 -13.98 5.72
CA GLN A 90 -9.48 -12.55 5.88
C GLN A 90 -8.36 -11.79 5.15
N LYS A 91 -8.73 -10.97 4.18
CA LYS A 91 -7.84 -10.05 3.48
C LYS A 91 -7.72 -8.78 4.31
N ILE A 92 -6.61 -8.61 5.02
CA ILE A 92 -6.45 -7.50 5.96
C ILE A 92 -6.06 -6.22 5.23
N LEU A 93 -4.95 -6.24 4.51
CA LEU A 93 -4.33 -5.05 3.92
C LEU A 93 -3.93 -5.29 2.48
N ALA A 94 -4.24 -4.34 1.61
CA ALA A 94 -3.64 -4.19 0.29
C ALA A 94 -2.83 -2.90 0.21
N ILE A 95 -1.66 -2.97 -0.41
CA ILE A 95 -0.80 -1.81 -0.68
C ILE A 95 -0.59 -1.69 -2.18
N GLU A 96 -0.82 -0.49 -2.69
CA GLU A 96 -0.43 -0.07 -4.03
C GLU A 96 0.76 0.88 -3.94
N VAL A 97 1.77 0.64 -4.74
CA VAL A 97 3.00 1.45 -4.80
C VAL A 97 3.07 2.14 -6.14
N LYS A 98 3.27 3.45 -6.14
CA LYS A 98 3.38 4.21 -7.37
C LYS A 98 4.50 5.24 -7.31
N ILE A 99 5.32 5.23 -8.36
CA ILE A 99 6.37 6.23 -8.56
C ILE A 99 5.90 7.22 -9.61
N LEU A 100 5.74 8.48 -9.21
CA LEU A 100 5.41 9.56 -10.15
C LEU A 100 6.68 10.00 -10.87
N ARG A 101 6.63 10.00 -12.18
CA ARG A 101 7.70 10.45 -13.08
C ARG A 101 7.20 11.57 -13.97
N ASP A 102 8.12 12.27 -14.63
CA ASP A 102 7.77 13.38 -15.53
C ASP A 102 6.95 12.96 -16.76
N SER A 103 7.04 11.70 -17.18
CA SER A 103 6.43 11.22 -18.42
C SER A 103 4.89 11.20 -18.39
N ASP A 104 4.28 10.76 -17.29
CA ASP A 104 2.81 10.72 -17.13
C ASP A 104 2.43 10.74 -15.65
N PRO A 105 2.64 11.85 -14.94
CA PRO A 105 2.37 11.91 -13.50
C PRO A 105 0.87 11.83 -13.18
N SER A 106 0.03 12.46 -13.96
CA SER A 106 -1.42 12.49 -13.71
C SER A 106 -2.09 11.13 -13.97
N GLY A 107 -1.74 10.46 -15.06
CA GLY A 107 -2.26 9.13 -15.38
C GLY A 107 -1.78 8.08 -14.36
N SER A 108 -0.52 8.13 -13.98
CA SER A 108 0.05 7.26 -12.96
C SER A 108 -0.62 7.45 -11.59
N LEU A 109 -0.84 8.70 -11.20
CA LEU A 109 -1.51 9.02 -9.93
C LEU A 109 -2.97 8.57 -9.93
N SER A 110 -3.72 8.87 -10.99
CA SER A 110 -5.12 8.46 -11.14
C SER A 110 -5.28 6.95 -11.08
N LYS A 111 -4.37 6.22 -11.73
CA LYS A 111 -4.35 4.76 -11.69
C LYS A 111 -4.12 4.23 -10.27
N ALA A 112 -3.14 4.77 -9.57
CA ALA A 112 -2.84 4.36 -8.19
C ALA A 112 -4.02 4.62 -7.25
N ILE A 113 -4.67 5.78 -7.37
CA ILE A 113 -5.87 6.12 -6.59
C ILE A 113 -6.98 5.12 -6.87
N GLY A 114 -7.29 4.89 -8.14
CA GLY A 114 -8.34 3.95 -8.55
C GLY A 114 -8.08 2.53 -8.07
N GLN A 115 -6.86 2.03 -8.18
CA GLN A 115 -6.48 0.69 -7.70
C GLN A 115 -6.59 0.59 -6.17
N THR A 116 -6.09 1.58 -5.43
CA THR A 116 -6.17 1.59 -3.97
C THR A 116 -7.62 1.54 -3.48
N LEU A 117 -8.50 2.35 -4.06
CA LEU A 117 -9.93 2.34 -3.73
C LEU A 117 -10.59 1.00 -4.10
N MET A 118 -10.20 0.41 -5.23
CA MET A 118 -10.75 -0.86 -5.70
C MET A 118 -10.45 -2.01 -4.74
N TYR A 119 -9.31 -2.04 -4.08
CA TYR A 119 -8.97 -3.11 -3.13
C TYR A 119 -9.96 -3.20 -1.98
N ARG A 120 -10.50 -2.07 -1.51
CA ARG A 120 -11.58 -2.09 -0.52
C ARG A 120 -12.85 -2.75 -1.07
N ALA A 121 -13.23 -2.42 -2.30
CA ALA A 121 -14.37 -3.06 -2.98
C ALA A 121 -14.17 -4.56 -3.23
N LEU A 122 -12.90 -5.00 -3.32
CA LEU A 122 -12.54 -6.41 -3.50
C LEU A 122 -12.43 -7.21 -2.18
N GLY A 123 -12.78 -6.59 -1.05
CA GLY A 123 -12.91 -7.26 0.24
C GLY A 123 -11.69 -7.20 1.15
N PHE A 124 -10.70 -6.35 0.85
CA PHE A 124 -9.67 -6.03 1.84
C PHE A 124 -10.26 -5.14 2.95
N GLU A 125 -9.87 -5.37 4.19
CA GLU A 125 -10.31 -4.57 5.34
C GLU A 125 -9.78 -3.14 5.29
N MET A 126 -8.63 -2.94 4.63
CA MET A 126 -7.99 -1.64 4.46
C MET A 126 -7.11 -1.60 3.21
N ALA A 127 -6.83 -0.40 2.72
CA ALA A 127 -5.94 -0.19 1.59
C ALA A 127 -5.05 1.05 1.79
N LEU A 128 -3.78 0.93 1.44
CA LEU A 128 -2.81 2.01 1.43
C LEU A 128 -2.32 2.27 0.01
N GLY A 129 -2.31 3.53 -0.41
CA GLY A 129 -1.62 3.99 -1.60
C GLY A 129 -0.32 4.70 -1.21
N LEU A 130 0.83 4.12 -1.51
CA LEU A 130 2.14 4.68 -1.26
C LEU A 130 2.64 5.37 -2.52
N ILE A 131 2.68 6.69 -2.51
CA ILE A 131 3.01 7.52 -3.67
C ILE A 131 4.39 8.12 -3.48
N PHE A 132 5.29 7.83 -4.40
CA PHE A 132 6.67 8.32 -4.40
C PHE A 132 6.82 9.38 -5.49
N ASP A 133 6.97 10.64 -5.09
CA ASP A 133 7.11 11.75 -6.05
C ASP A 133 8.57 11.91 -6.50
N ASN A 134 8.90 11.32 -7.63
CA ASN A 134 10.23 11.37 -8.24
C ASN A 134 10.27 12.25 -9.49
N ARG A 135 9.39 13.25 -9.57
CA ARG A 135 9.41 14.22 -10.67
C ARG A 135 10.55 15.21 -10.49
N SER A 136 11.13 15.64 -11.59
CA SER A 136 12.21 16.65 -11.58
C SER A 136 11.70 18.04 -11.17
N LYS A 137 10.46 18.38 -11.54
CA LYS A 137 9.78 19.60 -11.11
C LYS A 137 8.63 19.23 -10.19
N LYS A 138 8.82 19.47 -8.89
CA LYS A 138 7.78 19.28 -7.89
C LYS A 138 7.00 20.56 -7.70
N HIS A 139 5.69 20.44 -7.80
CA HIS A 139 4.79 21.51 -7.39
C HIS A 139 4.33 21.22 -5.96
N SER A 140 4.41 22.23 -5.09
CA SER A 140 3.85 22.13 -3.75
C SER A 140 2.34 21.86 -3.79
N GLY A 141 1.80 21.11 -2.85
CA GLY A 141 0.37 20.95 -2.67
C GLY A 141 -0.23 19.62 -3.15
N LEU A 142 0.58 18.64 -3.54
CA LEU A 142 0.06 17.29 -3.84
C LEU A 142 -0.46 16.59 -2.58
N GLU A 143 0.07 16.91 -1.40
CA GLU A 143 -0.39 16.38 -0.13
C GLU A 143 -1.86 16.72 0.15
N ASP A 144 -2.30 17.93 -0.12
CA ASP A 144 -3.66 18.39 0.16
C ASP A 144 -4.71 17.61 -0.62
N PRO A 145 -4.63 17.47 -1.97
CA PRO A 145 -5.56 16.62 -2.70
C PRO A 145 -5.52 15.15 -2.27
N LEU A 146 -4.35 14.59 -1.97
CA LEU A 146 -4.24 13.20 -1.53
C LEU A 146 -4.89 13.01 -0.16
N SER A 147 -4.70 13.94 0.77
CA SER A 147 -5.31 13.86 2.10
C SER A 147 -6.84 13.96 2.05
N THR A 148 -7.41 14.66 1.07
CA THR A 148 -8.87 14.70 0.88
C THR A 148 -9.46 13.38 0.38
N LEU A 149 -8.64 12.52 -0.22
CA LEU A 149 -9.04 11.19 -0.67
C LEU A 149 -8.95 10.14 0.45
N ASP A 150 -8.33 10.47 1.57
CA ASP A 150 -8.28 9.59 2.73
C ASP A 150 -9.69 9.32 3.24
N GLN A 151 -9.99 8.05 3.45
CA GLN A 151 -11.30 7.61 3.93
C GLN A 151 -11.12 6.84 5.25
N LYS A 152 -11.03 7.56 6.34
CA LYS A 152 -10.78 6.96 7.66
C LYS A 152 -11.80 5.89 8.03
N GLU A 153 -13.08 6.12 7.74
CA GLU A 153 -14.17 5.17 8.02
C GLU A 153 -14.07 3.92 7.14
N ASN A 154 -13.62 4.07 5.89
CA ASN A 154 -13.39 2.96 4.96
C ASN A 154 -11.97 2.39 5.04
N ARG A 155 -11.12 2.92 5.91
CA ARG A 155 -9.72 2.52 6.08
C ARG A 155 -8.95 2.57 4.77
N VAL A 156 -9.00 3.71 4.12
CA VAL A 156 -8.17 4.05 2.95
C VAL A 156 -7.26 5.22 3.31
N LYS A 157 -5.97 5.08 3.03
CA LYS A 157 -4.97 6.13 3.27
C LYS A 157 -4.02 6.23 2.09
N PHE A 158 -3.72 7.47 1.70
CA PHE A 158 -2.65 7.79 0.74
C PHE A 158 -1.49 8.45 1.48
N ILE A 159 -0.29 7.94 1.28
CA ILE A 159 0.93 8.44 1.90
C ILE A 159 1.87 8.91 0.79
N LEU A 160 2.24 10.18 0.84
CA LEU A 160 3.16 10.78 -0.11
C LEU A 160 4.57 10.77 0.45
N PHE A 161 5.48 10.16 -0.30
CA PHE A 161 6.92 10.21 -0.06
C PHE A 161 7.54 11.18 -1.06
N ASN A 162 8.15 12.23 -0.55
CA ASN A 162 8.88 13.18 -1.37
C ASN A 162 10.31 12.70 -1.56
N ALA A 163 10.68 12.37 -2.79
CA ALA A 163 12.08 12.22 -3.12
C ALA A 163 12.78 13.57 -2.94
N SER A 164 13.74 13.59 -2.08
CA SER A 164 14.60 14.74 -1.85
C SER A 164 15.55 14.97 -3.03
#